data_0e2b84713908b7e3e90023f2660bb44b
#
_entry.id   0e2b84713908b7e3e90023f2660bb44b
#
_cell.length_a   1.000
_cell.length_b   1.000
_cell.length_c   1.000
_cell.angle_alpha   90.00
_cell.angle_beta   90.00
_cell.angle_gamma   90.00
#
_symmetry.space_group_name_H-M   'P 1'
#
loop_
_entity.id
_entity.type
_entity.pdbx_description
1 polymer ?
#
loop_
_entity_poly.entity_id
_entity_poly.type
_entity_poly.pdbx_seq_one_letter_code
_entity_poly.pdbx_strand_id
1 'polypeptide(L)'
;GVDSSVIVGLLAEQGQHDLKTFSIGFEEANGEKGDEFVYSDLIAKRFETDHNKIFVPASELMEHLPSTIQAQSEPMVSYDNIGFFLLSREVSKHIKVVQSGQGADEVFGGYHWYPPLANSNDVVGDYAKVFFDRDHKTLSNQLNPHWMPDRDESLEFVRDHLMAAGAATPVDQALRLDSEIMLVDDPVKRVDNMTMAW
;
A
#
# COMPACT_ATOMS: atom_id res chain seq x y z
N GLY A 1 7.66 -8.80 -2.39
CA GLY A 1 8.20 -7.68 -3.18
C GLY A 1 9.67 -7.41 -2.86
N VAL A 2 10.30 -6.51 -3.62
CA VAL A 2 11.73 -6.17 -3.47
C VAL A 2 12.01 -5.58 -2.10
N ASP A 3 11.19 -4.65 -1.63
CA ASP A 3 11.39 -3.89 -0.40
C ASP A 3 11.47 -4.78 0.84
N SER A 4 10.50 -5.68 1.01
CA SER A 4 10.52 -6.66 2.10
C SER A 4 11.72 -7.60 1.99
N SER A 5 12.15 -7.94 0.77
CA SER A 5 13.34 -8.78 0.54
C SER A 5 14.63 -8.07 0.95
N VAL A 6 14.74 -6.77 0.68
CA VAL A 6 15.87 -5.93 1.10
C VAL A 6 15.95 -5.86 2.62
N ILE A 7 14.82 -5.70 3.31
CA ILE A 7 14.77 -5.69 4.79
C ILE A 7 15.32 -7.02 5.34
N VAL A 8 14.85 -8.15 4.82
CA VAL A 8 15.37 -9.48 5.23
C VAL A 8 16.87 -9.59 5.00
N GLY A 9 17.35 -9.16 3.82
CA GLY A 9 18.78 -9.16 3.49
C GLY A 9 19.62 -8.32 4.45
N LEU A 10 19.18 -7.09 4.74
CA LEU A 10 19.87 -6.19 5.67
C LEU A 10 19.92 -6.73 7.09
N LEU A 11 18.82 -7.34 7.56
CA LEU A 11 18.79 -7.97 8.89
C LEU A 11 19.73 -9.16 8.96
N ALA A 12 19.78 -10.01 7.92
CA ALA A 12 20.71 -11.12 7.84
C ALA A 12 22.18 -10.65 7.80
N GLU A 13 22.49 -9.59 7.05
CA GLU A 13 23.84 -8.97 7.02
C GLU A 13 24.24 -8.39 8.38
N GLN A 14 23.30 -7.94 9.19
CA GLN A 14 23.53 -7.48 10.58
C GLN A 14 23.72 -8.66 11.57
N GLY A 15 23.73 -9.90 11.08
CA GLY A 15 23.94 -11.10 11.89
C GLY A 15 22.69 -11.55 12.65
N GLN A 16 21.51 -11.09 12.27
CA GLN A 16 20.28 -11.67 12.82
C GLN A 16 20.02 -13.02 12.16
N HIS A 17 20.04 -14.05 12.99
CA HIS A 17 19.76 -15.43 12.60
C HIS A 17 18.35 -15.81 13.08
N ASP A 18 17.80 -16.89 12.50
CA ASP A 18 16.47 -17.41 12.83
C ASP A 18 15.33 -16.38 12.63
N LEU A 19 15.48 -15.53 11.63
CA LEU A 19 14.45 -14.55 11.27
C LEU A 19 13.13 -15.25 10.93
N LYS A 20 12.05 -14.88 11.62
CA LYS A 20 10.70 -15.27 11.23
C LYS A 20 10.21 -14.37 10.12
N THR A 21 9.79 -14.98 9.02
CA THR A 21 9.19 -14.26 7.90
C THR A 21 7.79 -14.79 7.60
N PHE A 22 6.92 -13.90 7.12
CA PHE A 22 5.52 -14.24 6.87
C PHE A 22 5.12 -13.76 5.48
N SER A 23 4.35 -14.59 4.78
CA SER A 23 3.73 -14.23 3.51
C SER A 23 2.28 -14.67 3.50
N ILE A 24 1.42 -13.85 2.93
CA ILE A 24 0.01 -14.17 2.71
C ILE A 24 -0.22 -14.44 1.23
N GLY A 25 -1.10 -15.38 0.94
CA GLY A 25 -1.60 -15.68 -0.39
C GLY A 25 -3.09 -15.98 -0.32
N PHE A 26 -3.76 -15.73 -1.43
CA PHE A 26 -5.20 -15.92 -1.59
C PHE A 26 -5.49 -16.97 -2.65
N GLU A 27 -6.72 -17.43 -2.73
CA GLU A 27 -7.17 -18.30 -3.81
C GLU A 27 -7.03 -17.60 -5.18
N GLU A 28 -6.67 -18.39 -6.18
CA GLU A 28 -6.66 -17.96 -7.57
C GLU A 28 -8.06 -17.49 -7.99
N ALA A 29 -8.14 -16.33 -8.62
CA ALA A 29 -9.36 -15.77 -9.13
C ALA A 29 -9.19 -15.32 -10.59
N ASN A 30 -10.11 -15.68 -11.46
CA ASN A 30 -10.13 -15.28 -12.87
C ASN A 30 -8.85 -15.64 -13.66
N GLY A 31 -8.11 -16.70 -13.24
CA GLY A 31 -6.86 -17.13 -13.87
C GLY A 31 -5.63 -16.35 -13.41
N GLU A 32 -5.78 -15.45 -12.44
CA GLU A 32 -4.67 -14.77 -11.78
C GLU A 32 -4.32 -15.46 -10.47
N LYS A 33 -3.02 -15.73 -10.27
CA LYS A 33 -2.53 -16.30 -9.02
C LYS A 33 -2.70 -15.30 -7.89
N GLY A 34 -3.31 -15.74 -6.79
CA GLY A 34 -3.52 -14.94 -5.59
C GLY A 34 -2.31 -14.91 -4.65
N ASP A 35 -1.16 -15.41 -5.06
CA ASP A 35 0.03 -15.47 -4.22
C ASP A 35 1.33 -15.17 -4.98
N GLU A 36 2.33 -14.72 -4.23
CA GLU A 36 3.71 -14.50 -4.67
C GLU A 36 4.69 -15.43 -3.94
N PHE A 37 4.24 -16.61 -3.50
CA PHE A 37 5.06 -17.52 -2.69
C PHE A 37 6.35 -17.96 -3.38
N VAL A 38 6.37 -18.02 -4.70
CA VAL A 38 7.58 -18.31 -5.47
C VAL A 38 8.71 -17.34 -5.12
N TYR A 39 8.42 -16.06 -4.97
CA TYR A 39 9.43 -15.05 -4.64
C TYR A 39 9.79 -15.08 -3.16
N SER A 40 8.82 -15.23 -2.25
CA SER A 40 9.09 -15.31 -0.82
C SER A 40 9.88 -16.57 -0.45
N ASP A 41 9.62 -17.70 -1.10
CA ASP A 41 10.38 -18.95 -0.93
C ASP A 41 11.86 -18.78 -1.36
N LEU A 42 12.14 -18.03 -2.43
CA LEU A 42 13.51 -17.74 -2.86
C LEU A 42 14.27 -16.96 -1.78
N ILE A 43 13.64 -15.95 -1.20
CA ILE A 43 14.23 -15.12 -0.14
C ILE A 43 14.41 -15.94 1.14
N ALA A 44 13.39 -16.69 1.54
CA ALA A 44 13.45 -17.57 2.70
C ALA A 44 14.61 -18.58 2.60
N LYS A 45 14.75 -19.21 1.44
CA LYS A 45 15.84 -20.14 1.16
C LYS A 45 17.22 -19.45 1.13
N ARG A 46 17.30 -18.25 0.56
CA ARG A 46 18.57 -17.49 0.44
C ARG A 46 19.12 -17.08 1.79
N PHE A 47 18.25 -16.66 2.71
CA PHE A 47 18.61 -16.12 4.01
C PHE A 47 18.30 -17.07 5.17
N GLU A 48 17.89 -18.30 4.87
CA GLU A 48 17.60 -19.37 5.84
C GLU A 48 16.62 -18.93 6.93
N THR A 49 15.53 -18.24 6.54
CA THR A 49 14.53 -17.75 7.48
C THR A 49 13.52 -18.84 7.86
N ASP A 50 12.95 -18.75 9.08
CA ASP A 50 11.78 -19.52 9.49
C ASP A 50 10.53 -18.91 8.81
N HIS A 51 10.20 -19.44 7.62
CA HIS A 51 9.21 -18.86 6.73
C HIS A 51 7.82 -19.46 6.92
N ASN A 52 6.86 -18.59 7.27
CA ASN A 52 5.47 -18.95 7.51
C ASN A 52 4.60 -18.44 6.35
N LYS A 53 4.03 -19.35 5.58
CA LYS A 53 3.08 -19.05 4.50
C LYS A 53 1.65 -19.20 5.01
N ILE A 54 0.87 -18.15 4.84
CA ILE A 54 -0.54 -18.08 5.24
C ILE A 54 -1.37 -18.09 3.97
N PHE A 55 -2.14 -19.13 3.76
CA PHE A 55 -3.08 -19.22 2.65
C PHE A 55 -4.49 -18.92 3.15
N VAL A 56 -5.14 -17.95 2.54
CA VAL A 56 -6.47 -17.49 2.93
C VAL A 56 -7.48 -17.85 1.84
N PRO A 57 -8.44 -18.75 2.12
CA PRO A 57 -9.51 -19.05 1.20
C PRO A 57 -10.49 -17.86 1.10
N ALA A 58 -11.14 -17.71 -0.07
CA ALA A 58 -12.07 -16.62 -0.32
C ALA A 58 -13.23 -16.55 0.69
N SER A 59 -13.63 -17.70 1.24
CA SER A 59 -14.66 -17.76 2.29
C SER A 59 -14.28 -17.00 3.56
N GLU A 60 -13.01 -17.04 3.99
CA GLU A 60 -12.53 -16.31 5.17
C GLU A 60 -12.57 -14.79 4.96
N LEU A 61 -12.39 -14.32 3.73
CA LEU A 61 -12.46 -12.87 3.43
C LEU A 61 -13.84 -12.32 3.79
N MET A 62 -14.90 -13.00 3.37
CA MET A 62 -16.27 -12.55 3.64
C MET A 62 -16.64 -12.68 5.13
N GLU A 63 -16.19 -13.72 5.79
CA GLU A 63 -16.44 -13.94 7.22
C GLU A 63 -15.82 -12.84 8.08
N HIS A 64 -14.59 -12.41 7.76
CA HIS A 64 -13.85 -11.43 8.56
C HIS A 64 -14.06 -9.98 8.12
N LEU A 65 -14.76 -9.72 7.02
CA LEU A 65 -15.02 -8.35 6.54
C LEU A 65 -15.66 -7.42 7.60
N PRO A 66 -16.70 -7.84 8.36
CA PRO A 66 -17.27 -6.98 9.40
C PRO A 66 -16.25 -6.61 10.50
N SER A 67 -15.41 -7.55 10.92
CA SER A 67 -14.39 -7.30 11.94
C SER A 67 -13.27 -6.40 11.42
N THR A 68 -12.89 -6.56 10.16
CA THR A 68 -11.94 -5.68 9.48
C THR A 68 -12.44 -4.24 9.43
N ILE A 69 -13.73 -4.04 9.10
CA ILE A 69 -14.36 -2.70 9.09
C ILE A 69 -14.37 -2.09 10.51
N GLN A 70 -14.67 -2.89 11.52
CA GLN A 70 -14.66 -2.41 12.92
C GLN A 70 -13.27 -2.04 13.44
N ALA A 71 -12.23 -2.66 12.90
CA ALA A 71 -10.85 -2.38 13.28
C ALA A 71 -10.31 -1.07 12.66
N GLN A 72 -11.00 -0.49 11.69
CA GLN A 72 -10.61 0.76 11.06
C GLN A 72 -10.96 1.96 11.94
N SER A 73 -10.07 2.94 12.02
CA SER A 73 -10.30 4.21 12.73
C SER A 73 -11.29 5.13 12.01
N GLU A 74 -11.42 4.95 10.69
CA GLU A 74 -12.33 5.68 9.81
C GLU A 74 -12.67 4.83 8.58
N PRO A 75 -13.70 5.18 7.79
CA PRO A 75 -13.99 4.47 6.54
C PRO A 75 -12.80 4.51 5.58
N MET A 76 -12.31 3.37 5.17
CA MET A 76 -11.23 3.21 4.19
C MET A 76 -11.73 2.39 3.00
N VAL A 77 -11.31 2.76 1.81
CA VAL A 77 -11.76 2.13 0.55
C VAL A 77 -10.81 1.03 0.06
N SER A 78 -9.65 0.86 0.70
CA SER A 78 -8.66 -0.13 0.27
C SER A 78 -9.12 -1.56 0.55
N TYR A 79 -9.11 -2.39 -0.47
CA TYR A 79 -9.40 -3.84 -0.35
C TYR A 79 -8.26 -4.61 0.34
N ASP A 80 -7.06 -4.04 0.43
CA ASP A 80 -5.91 -4.66 1.12
C ASP A 80 -6.09 -4.77 2.63
N ASN A 81 -7.01 -3.98 3.20
CA ASN A 81 -7.28 -3.97 4.64
C ASN A 81 -7.52 -5.38 5.18
N ILE A 82 -8.33 -6.19 4.50
CA ILE A 82 -8.65 -7.53 4.97
C ILE A 82 -7.44 -8.46 4.89
N GLY A 83 -6.59 -8.29 3.88
CA GLY A 83 -5.33 -9.02 3.78
C GLY A 83 -4.41 -8.74 4.95
N PHE A 84 -4.21 -7.47 5.30
CA PHE A 84 -3.42 -7.06 6.47
C PHE A 84 -4.06 -7.50 7.80
N PHE A 85 -5.38 -7.46 7.92
CA PHE A 85 -6.09 -7.93 9.10
C PHE A 85 -5.83 -9.42 9.36
N LEU A 86 -5.98 -10.25 8.34
CA LEU A 86 -5.78 -11.71 8.45
C LEU A 86 -4.29 -12.07 8.63
N LEU A 87 -3.40 -11.37 7.92
CA LEU A 87 -1.95 -11.52 8.13
C LEU A 87 -1.57 -11.18 9.56
N SER A 88 -2.03 -10.07 10.10
CA SER A 88 -1.73 -9.61 11.46
C SER A 88 -2.25 -10.58 12.51
N ARG A 89 -3.44 -11.15 12.30
CA ARG A 89 -3.99 -12.23 13.15
C ARG A 89 -3.03 -13.41 13.26
N GLU A 90 -2.48 -13.87 12.15
CA GLU A 90 -1.57 -15.01 12.17
C GLU A 90 -0.20 -14.63 12.74
N VAL A 91 0.34 -13.49 12.37
CA VAL A 91 1.64 -13.00 12.86
C VAL A 91 1.64 -12.81 14.37
N SER A 92 0.55 -12.27 14.94
CA SER A 92 0.43 -12.02 16.39
C SER A 92 0.55 -13.27 17.25
N LYS A 93 0.28 -14.46 16.70
CA LYS A 93 0.47 -15.74 17.38
C LYS A 93 1.94 -16.11 17.59
N HIS A 94 2.85 -15.49 16.86
CA HIS A 94 4.27 -15.84 16.83
C HIS A 94 5.18 -14.73 17.35
N ILE A 95 4.91 -13.48 17.01
CA ILE A 95 5.74 -12.32 17.33
C ILE A 95 4.88 -11.09 17.61
N LYS A 96 5.46 -10.12 18.33
CA LYS A 96 4.78 -8.84 18.65
C LYS A 96 5.24 -7.67 17.78
N VAL A 97 6.41 -7.77 17.18
CA VAL A 97 6.99 -6.71 16.36
C VAL A 97 7.37 -7.28 15.00
N VAL A 98 6.93 -6.63 13.94
CA VAL A 98 7.20 -7.02 12.56
C VAL A 98 7.66 -5.81 11.76
N GLN A 99 8.56 -6.03 10.82
CA GLN A 99 8.96 -5.03 9.84
C GLN A 99 8.33 -5.37 8.50
N SER A 100 7.92 -4.36 7.74
CA SER A 100 7.34 -4.51 6.42
C SER A 100 7.99 -3.53 5.42
N GLY A 101 7.81 -3.80 4.13
CA GLY A 101 8.27 -2.91 3.05
C GLY A 101 7.33 -1.74 2.75
N GLN A 102 6.28 -1.53 3.53
CA GLN A 102 5.34 -0.43 3.30
C GLN A 102 6.04 0.93 3.45
N GLY A 103 5.77 1.84 2.52
CA GLY A 103 6.40 3.16 2.46
C GLY A 103 7.65 3.23 1.59
N ALA A 104 8.16 2.10 1.12
CA ALA A 104 9.37 2.09 0.29
C ALA A 104 9.11 2.69 -1.11
N ASP A 105 7.96 2.43 -1.69
CA ASP A 105 7.59 2.97 -3.01
C ASP A 105 7.53 4.50 -2.99
N GLU A 106 6.98 5.09 -1.95
CA GLU A 106 6.85 6.53 -1.76
C GLU A 106 8.19 7.21 -1.51
N VAL A 107 9.13 6.53 -0.87
CA VAL A 107 10.45 7.08 -0.55
C VAL A 107 11.46 6.87 -1.70
N PHE A 108 11.38 5.74 -2.38
CA PHE A 108 12.36 5.35 -3.41
C PHE A 108 11.81 5.39 -4.84
N GLY A 109 10.58 5.85 -5.05
CA GLY A 109 9.99 6.01 -6.37
C GLY A 109 9.64 4.67 -7.04
N GLY A 110 9.08 3.72 -6.27
CA GLY A 110 8.78 2.37 -6.75
C GLY A 110 7.55 2.28 -7.66
N TYR A 111 6.62 3.21 -7.56
CA TYR A 111 5.40 3.17 -8.35
C TYR A 111 5.63 3.49 -9.84
N HIS A 112 4.81 2.88 -10.68
CA HIS A 112 4.91 2.99 -12.14
C HIS A 112 4.63 4.40 -12.70
N TRP A 113 4.06 5.30 -11.91
CA TRP A 113 3.79 6.68 -12.32
C TRP A 113 4.96 7.64 -12.15
N TYR A 114 5.97 7.33 -11.33
CA TYR A 114 7.12 8.21 -11.16
C TYR A 114 8.00 8.34 -12.42
N PRO A 115 8.36 7.27 -13.15
CA PRO A 115 9.19 7.40 -14.34
C PRO A 115 8.59 8.31 -15.43
N PRO A 116 7.28 8.26 -15.76
CA PRO A 116 6.67 9.20 -16.69
C PRO A 116 6.74 10.66 -16.24
N LEU A 117 6.66 10.92 -14.92
CA LEU A 117 6.73 12.29 -14.39
C LEU A 117 8.11 12.94 -14.52
N ALA A 118 9.18 12.16 -14.67
CA ALA A 118 10.54 12.69 -14.78
C ALA A 118 10.71 13.71 -15.93
N ASN A 119 9.92 13.59 -16.99
CA ASN A 119 9.95 14.49 -18.15
C ASN A 119 8.65 15.30 -18.31
N SER A 120 7.84 15.40 -17.25
CA SER A 120 6.57 16.11 -17.31
C SER A 120 6.75 17.63 -17.41
N ASN A 121 5.95 18.23 -18.28
CA ASN A 121 5.77 19.70 -18.36
C ASN A 121 4.47 20.17 -17.68
N ASP A 122 3.62 19.21 -17.26
CA ASP A 122 2.38 19.45 -16.53
C ASP A 122 2.26 18.37 -15.43
N VAL A 123 3.05 18.51 -14.38
CA VAL A 123 3.10 17.51 -13.29
C VAL A 123 1.74 17.27 -12.65
N VAL A 124 0.91 18.30 -12.51
CA VAL A 124 -0.43 18.18 -11.92
C VAL A 124 -1.35 17.34 -12.79
N GLY A 125 -1.42 17.66 -14.09
CA GLY A 125 -2.26 16.92 -15.03
C GLY A 125 -1.77 15.50 -15.26
N ASP A 126 -0.45 15.29 -15.32
CA ASP A 126 0.12 13.97 -15.54
C ASP A 126 0.00 13.07 -14.29
N TYR A 127 0.19 13.62 -13.09
CA TYR A 127 -0.08 12.90 -11.84
C TYR A 127 -1.57 12.54 -11.72
N ALA A 128 -2.48 13.48 -11.95
CA ALA A 128 -3.92 13.21 -11.87
C ALA A 128 -4.38 12.11 -12.84
N LYS A 129 -3.83 12.05 -14.06
CA LYS A 129 -4.18 11.01 -15.05
C LYS A 129 -3.87 9.58 -14.58
N VAL A 130 -2.83 9.40 -13.78
CA VAL A 130 -2.38 8.07 -13.35
C VAL A 130 -2.84 7.71 -11.96
N PHE A 131 -3.10 8.70 -11.12
CA PHE A 131 -3.44 8.48 -9.71
C PHE A 131 -4.95 8.55 -9.43
N PHE A 132 -5.69 9.43 -10.14
CA PHE A 132 -7.12 9.58 -9.89
C PHE A 132 -7.93 8.44 -10.52
N ASP A 133 -8.71 7.74 -9.73
CA ASP A 133 -9.68 6.75 -10.21
C ASP A 133 -10.76 7.40 -11.08
N ARG A 134 -11.14 8.64 -10.76
CA ARG A 134 -12.18 9.40 -11.44
C ARG A 134 -11.84 10.88 -11.50
N ASP A 135 -12.04 11.48 -12.63
CA ASP A 135 -12.00 12.92 -12.77
C ASP A 135 -13.31 13.56 -12.25
N HIS A 136 -13.29 14.85 -12.02
CA HIS A 136 -14.43 15.63 -11.54
C HIS A 136 -15.67 15.48 -12.42
N LYS A 137 -15.50 15.41 -13.74
CA LYS A 137 -16.60 15.21 -14.69
C LYS A 137 -17.24 13.83 -14.53
N THR A 138 -16.45 12.79 -14.39
CA THR A 138 -16.96 11.43 -14.13
C THR A 138 -17.69 11.37 -12.79
N LEU A 139 -17.12 12.02 -11.76
CA LEU A 139 -17.73 12.08 -10.43
C LEU A 139 -19.09 12.80 -10.46
N SER A 140 -19.23 13.87 -11.27
CA SER A 140 -20.49 14.62 -11.42
C SER A 140 -21.63 13.80 -12.00
N ASN A 141 -21.31 12.70 -12.72
CA ASN A 141 -22.34 11.76 -13.21
C ASN A 141 -22.76 10.70 -12.19
N GLN A 142 -22.07 10.59 -11.08
CA GLN A 142 -22.29 9.56 -10.07
C GLN A 142 -22.87 10.12 -8.77
N LEU A 143 -22.56 11.38 -8.45
CA LEU A 143 -23.04 12.03 -7.24
C LEU A 143 -24.35 12.79 -7.49
N ASN A 144 -25.17 12.88 -6.43
CA ASN A 144 -26.28 13.82 -6.43
C ASN A 144 -25.74 15.24 -6.59
N PRO A 145 -26.31 16.09 -7.46
CA PRO A 145 -25.84 17.46 -7.67
C PRO A 145 -25.70 18.32 -6.41
N HIS A 146 -26.52 18.04 -5.40
CA HIS A 146 -26.44 18.71 -4.10
C HIS A 146 -25.10 18.46 -3.35
N TRP A 147 -24.48 17.31 -3.59
CA TRP A 147 -23.22 16.92 -2.95
C TRP A 147 -22.00 17.11 -3.84
N MET A 148 -22.21 17.55 -5.09
CA MET A 148 -21.13 17.79 -6.02
C MET A 148 -20.54 19.18 -5.77
N PRO A 149 -19.24 19.31 -5.47
CA PRO A 149 -18.61 20.61 -5.34
C PRO A 149 -18.56 21.32 -6.69
N ASP A 150 -18.65 22.66 -6.68
CA ASP A 150 -18.61 23.48 -7.90
C ASP A 150 -17.25 23.46 -8.61
N ARG A 151 -16.19 23.11 -7.86
CA ARG A 151 -14.80 23.04 -8.34
C ARG A 151 -14.23 21.65 -8.15
N ASP A 152 -13.18 21.34 -8.89
CA ASP A 152 -12.40 20.11 -8.68
C ASP A 152 -11.47 20.27 -7.46
N GLU A 153 -12.05 20.11 -6.27
CA GLU A 153 -11.32 20.25 -5.00
C GLU A 153 -10.17 19.25 -4.89
N SER A 154 -10.31 18.05 -5.45
CA SER A 154 -9.25 17.05 -5.45
C SER A 154 -8.05 17.48 -6.29
N LEU A 155 -8.32 18.03 -7.49
CA LEU A 155 -7.26 18.53 -8.36
C LEU A 155 -6.60 19.78 -7.78
N GLU A 156 -7.35 20.68 -7.15
CA GLU A 156 -6.81 21.85 -6.46
C GLU A 156 -5.93 21.44 -5.28
N PHE A 157 -6.37 20.49 -4.46
CA PHE A 157 -5.59 19.94 -3.37
C PHE A 157 -4.25 19.37 -3.85
N VAL A 158 -4.27 18.53 -4.87
CA VAL A 158 -3.05 17.95 -5.46
C VAL A 158 -2.15 19.04 -6.04
N ARG A 159 -2.72 20.03 -6.73
CA ARG A 159 -1.95 21.16 -7.27
C ARG A 159 -1.22 21.94 -6.18
N ASP A 160 -1.92 22.28 -5.12
CA ASP A 160 -1.35 23.06 -4.02
C ASP A 160 -0.16 22.36 -3.39
N HIS A 161 -0.25 21.03 -3.20
CA HIS A 161 0.84 20.22 -2.65
C HIS A 161 1.99 20.04 -3.62
N LEU A 162 1.72 19.68 -4.88
CA LEU A 162 2.77 19.51 -5.89
C LEU A 162 3.53 20.81 -6.14
N MET A 163 2.84 21.95 -6.19
CA MET A 163 3.44 23.25 -6.48
C MET A 163 4.03 23.97 -5.25
N ALA A 164 3.89 23.40 -4.06
CA ALA A 164 4.52 23.94 -2.85
C ALA A 164 6.05 23.96 -3.00
N ALA A 165 6.71 24.97 -2.39
CA ALA A 165 8.16 25.12 -2.47
C ALA A 165 8.91 23.96 -1.81
N GLY A 166 10.15 23.70 -2.27
CA GLY A 166 11.07 22.73 -1.63
C GLY A 166 11.35 21.46 -2.42
N ALA A 167 10.59 21.15 -3.48
CA ALA A 167 10.88 20.05 -4.39
C ALA A 167 11.45 20.59 -5.72
N ALA A 168 12.53 19.98 -6.22
CA ALA A 168 13.29 20.49 -7.35
C ALA A 168 12.80 19.97 -8.71
N THR A 169 12.26 18.75 -8.73
CA THR A 169 11.81 18.09 -9.97
C THR A 169 10.36 17.63 -9.86
N PRO A 170 9.67 17.37 -10.99
CA PRO A 170 8.32 16.77 -10.96
C PRO A 170 8.22 15.47 -10.16
N VAL A 171 9.26 14.64 -10.20
CA VAL A 171 9.33 13.41 -9.41
C VAL A 171 9.45 13.73 -7.92
N ASP A 172 10.30 14.68 -7.52
CA ASP A 172 10.44 15.08 -6.11
C ASP A 172 9.13 15.66 -5.57
N GLN A 173 8.38 16.40 -6.41
CA GLN A 173 7.06 16.93 -6.06
C GLN A 173 6.06 15.81 -5.78
N ALA A 174 6.02 14.78 -6.64
CA ALA A 174 5.16 13.63 -6.48
C ALA A 174 5.55 12.78 -5.25
N LEU A 175 6.85 12.47 -5.10
CA LEU A 175 7.35 11.74 -3.93
C LEU A 175 7.02 12.43 -2.61
N ARG A 176 7.10 13.76 -2.57
CA ARG A 176 6.73 14.54 -1.39
C ARG A 176 5.23 14.42 -1.10
N LEU A 177 4.37 14.64 -2.10
CA LEU A 177 2.92 14.49 -1.95
C LEU A 177 2.56 13.08 -1.47
N ASP A 178 3.13 12.06 -2.10
CA ASP A 178 2.84 10.68 -1.77
C ASP A 178 3.34 10.32 -0.37
N SER A 179 4.53 10.81 0.04
CA SER A 179 5.07 10.55 1.38
C SER A 179 4.34 11.31 2.49
N GLU A 180 3.93 12.55 2.24
CA GLU A 180 3.30 13.40 3.29
C GLU A 180 1.80 13.14 3.43
N ILE A 181 1.12 12.73 2.37
CA ILE A 181 -0.34 12.59 2.32
C ILE A 181 -0.74 11.12 2.11
N MET A 182 -0.45 10.57 0.92
CA MET A 182 -0.93 9.24 0.55
C MET A 182 -0.41 8.16 1.50
N LEU A 183 0.89 8.14 1.78
CA LEU A 183 1.51 7.16 2.67
C LEU A 183 0.90 7.19 4.08
N VAL A 184 0.66 8.39 4.59
CA VAL A 184 0.10 8.59 5.93
C VAL A 184 -1.37 8.17 5.98
N ASP A 185 -2.16 8.60 5.01
CA ASP A 185 -3.61 8.45 5.04
C ASP A 185 -4.12 7.11 4.49
N ASP A 186 -3.30 6.35 3.77
CA ASP A 186 -3.68 5.02 3.31
C ASP A 186 -2.69 3.93 3.77
N PRO A 187 -1.48 3.73 3.21
CA PRO A 187 -0.67 2.57 3.56
C PRO A 187 -0.33 2.44 5.04
N VAL A 188 0.14 3.51 5.69
CA VAL A 188 0.53 3.46 7.12
C VAL A 188 -0.69 3.33 8.01
N LYS A 189 -1.73 4.10 7.78
CA LYS A 189 -2.98 4.03 8.56
C LYS A 189 -3.61 2.63 8.47
N ARG A 190 -3.64 2.05 7.28
CA ARG A 190 -4.14 0.70 7.04
C ARG A 190 -3.35 -0.34 7.84
N VAL A 191 -2.03 -0.32 7.73
CA VAL A 191 -1.15 -1.26 8.46
C VAL A 191 -1.31 -1.08 9.96
N ASP A 192 -1.31 0.16 10.45
CA ASP A 192 -1.49 0.47 11.88
C ASP A 192 -2.81 -0.09 12.40
N ASN A 193 -3.93 0.27 11.78
CA ASN A 193 -5.24 -0.22 12.20
C ASN A 193 -5.34 -1.75 12.22
N MET A 194 -4.81 -2.41 11.18
CA MET A 194 -4.91 -3.87 11.06
C MET A 194 -3.97 -4.61 12.01
N THR A 195 -2.79 -4.06 12.29
CA THR A 195 -1.85 -4.64 13.26
C THR A 195 -2.28 -4.41 14.70
N MET A 196 -2.88 -3.25 15.00
CA MET A 196 -3.40 -2.93 16.33
C MET A 196 -4.70 -3.65 16.70
N ALA A 197 -5.32 -4.35 15.75
CA ALA A 197 -6.51 -5.17 16.00
C ALA A 197 -6.20 -6.49 16.73
N TRP A 198 -4.91 -6.89 16.84
CA TRP A 198 -4.40 -8.14 17.39
C TRP A 198 -3.25 -7.89 18.39
#